data_44251c681dca4b48cd3f51a9b2a33381
#
_entry.id   44251c681dca4b48cd3f51a9b2a33381
#
_cell.length_a   1.000
_cell.length_b   1.000
_cell.length_c   1.000
_cell.angle_alpha   90.00
_cell.angle_beta   90.00
_cell.angle_gamma   90.00
#
_symmetry.space_group_name_H-M   'P 1'
#
loop_
_entity.id
_entity.type
_entity.pdbx_description
1 polymer ?
#
loop_
_entity_poly.entity_id
_entity_poly.type
_entity_poly.pdbx_seq_one_letter_code
_entity_poly.pdbx_strand_id
1 'polypeptide(L)'
;PRTPNQTEMEYQMRNWYYFNWLCGDHIVEQHVHNIDVANWAKNGYPVKAEGTGGRAVRTSKEHGEIFDHHILTFTYADGSVIHSECRHFPGAANRVDETFQGTKGKAYLSAGNHGLLTDWKGNVIYDHDRKNQPNPYQQEHDELWAALVKGEYKFADAENAAKSTMTAIMGRYATYSGKVMTWEESLNGKVDLFPDTLAWDAAPKLLPNADGFYPHAIPGKTKVI
;
A
#
# COMPACT_ATOMS: atom_id res chain seq x y z
N PRO A 1 -5.52 19.81 12.50
CA PRO A 1 -6.55 20.85 12.44
C PRO A 1 -6.25 21.88 11.35
N ARG A 2 -7.28 22.47 10.75
CA ARG A 2 -7.14 23.59 9.82
C ARG A 2 -6.58 24.81 10.53
N THR A 3 -5.80 25.60 9.80
CA THR A 3 -5.40 26.95 10.23
C THR A 3 -6.35 27.98 9.64
N PRO A 4 -6.52 29.17 10.30
CA PRO A 4 -7.31 30.24 9.74
C PRO A 4 -6.82 30.66 8.33
N ASN A 5 -7.75 30.96 7.43
CA ASN A 5 -7.50 31.42 6.06
C ASN A 5 -6.79 30.41 5.13
N GLN A 6 -6.69 29.15 5.52
CA GLN A 6 -6.13 28.11 4.70
C GLN A 6 -7.12 27.71 3.59
N THR A 7 -6.68 27.73 2.34
CA THR A 7 -7.46 27.21 1.21
C THR A 7 -7.65 25.69 1.34
N GLU A 8 -8.58 25.13 0.57
CA GLU A 8 -8.79 23.67 0.59
C GLU A 8 -7.58 22.93 0.03
N MET A 9 -6.95 23.46 -1.02
CA MET A 9 -5.73 22.89 -1.58
C MET A 9 -4.59 22.87 -0.56
N GLU A 10 -4.34 23.98 0.10
CA GLU A 10 -3.30 24.05 1.15
C GLU A 10 -3.57 23.10 2.30
N TYR A 11 -4.85 22.94 2.68
CA TYR A 11 -5.21 22.01 3.74
C TYR A 11 -4.96 20.55 3.33
N GLN A 12 -5.41 20.15 2.14
CA GLN A 12 -5.21 18.77 1.67
C GLN A 12 -3.73 18.47 1.45
N MET A 13 -2.98 19.38 0.86
CA MET A 13 -1.53 19.24 0.69
C MET A 13 -0.78 19.12 2.02
N ARG A 14 -1.16 19.88 3.04
CA ARG A 14 -0.57 19.78 4.37
C ARG A 14 -1.00 18.51 5.10
N ASN A 15 -2.24 18.06 4.90
CA ASN A 15 -2.83 16.87 5.50
C ASN A 15 -2.86 15.68 4.53
N TRP A 16 -1.89 15.63 3.63
CA TRP A 16 -1.81 14.80 2.44
C TRP A 16 -2.13 13.31 2.65
N TYR A 17 -1.74 12.77 3.81
CA TYR A 17 -1.91 11.37 4.14
C TYR A 17 -3.37 10.89 4.14
N TYR A 18 -4.31 11.79 4.28
CA TYR A 18 -5.73 11.48 4.40
C TYR A 18 -6.54 11.71 3.11
N PHE A 19 -5.85 11.95 2.00
CA PHE A 19 -6.49 12.22 0.71
C PHE A 19 -5.93 11.32 -0.39
N ASN A 20 -6.85 10.56 -1.06
CA ASN A 20 -6.47 9.55 -2.05
C ASN A 20 -5.65 10.09 -3.21
N TRP A 21 -5.94 11.30 -3.67
CA TRP A 21 -5.22 11.87 -4.82
C TRP A 21 -3.75 12.19 -4.49
N LEU A 22 -3.40 12.23 -3.21
CA LEU A 22 -2.04 12.49 -2.72
C LEU A 22 -1.36 11.20 -2.26
N CYS A 23 -2.01 10.41 -1.41
CA CYS A 23 -1.40 9.24 -0.80
C CYS A 23 -1.86 7.90 -1.37
N GLY A 24 -3.00 7.86 -2.06
CA GLY A 24 -3.58 6.59 -2.53
C GLY A 24 -4.23 5.73 -1.45
N ASP A 25 -4.46 6.26 -0.23
CA ASP A 25 -4.78 5.54 1.00
C ASP A 25 -3.56 4.82 1.61
N HIS A 26 -3.62 4.50 2.92
CA HIS A 26 -2.49 3.90 3.65
C HIS A 26 -2.08 2.53 3.10
N ILE A 27 -2.97 1.82 2.41
CA ILE A 27 -2.63 0.58 1.71
C ILE A 27 -1.63 0.83 0.56
N VAL A 28 -1.72 1.98 -0.11
CA VAL A 28 -0.82 2.36 -1.21
C VAL A 28 0.41 3.07 -0.68
N GLU A 29 0.25 3.95 0.31
CA GLU A 29 1.32 4.79 0.83
C GLU A 29 2.33 4.01 1.69
N GLN A 30 1.84 3.08 2.53
CA GLN A 30 2.69 2.33 3.47
C GLN A 30 2.68 0.83 3.22
N HIS A 31 1.50 0.22 3.12
CA HIS A 31 1.40 -1.23 3.03
C HIS A 31 1.89 -1.80 1.70
N VAL A 32 2.10 -0.96 0.71
CA VAL A 32 2.76 -1.31 -0.56
C VAL A 32 4.11 -2.01 -0.33
N HIS A 33 4.85 -1.69 0.72
CA HIS A 33 6.11 -2.35 1.04
C HIS A 33 5.94 -3.86 1.28
N ASN A 34 4.94 -4.24 2.08
CA ASN A 34 4.64 -5.66 2.36
C ASN A 34 4.08 -6.36 1.10
N ILE A 35 3.26 -5.66 0.32
CA ILE A 35 2.74 -6.16 -0.96
C ILE A 35 3.88 -6.38 -1.95
N ASP A 36 4.84 -5.46 -2.02
CA ASP A 36 6.00 -5.58 -2.90
C ASP A 36 6.88 -6.77 -2.55
N VAL A 37 7.14 -7.00 -1.26
CA VAL A 37 7.87 -8.19 -0.78
C VAL A 37 7.18 -9.48 -1.25
N ALA A 38 5.85 -9.51 -1.19
CA ALA A 38 5.09 -10.67 -1.65
C ALA A 38 5.13 -10.84 -3.16
N ASN A 39 4.98 -9.76 -3.94
CA ASN A 39 5.11 -9.76 -5.40
C ASN A 39 6.52 -10.17 -5.83
N TRP A 40 7.54 -9.69 -5.14
CA TRP A 40 8.93 -10.07 -5.38
C TRP A 40 9.16 -11.57 -5.14
N ALA A 41 8.71 -12.10 -3.99
CA ALA A 41 8.82 -13.53 -3.68
C ALA A 41 8.08 -14.42 -4.69
N LYS A 42 6.95 -13.93 -5.23
CA LYS A 42 6.16 -14.59 -6.29
C LYS A 42 6.76 -14.40 -7.68
N ASN A 43 7.67 -13.46 -7.85
CA ASN A 43 8.15 -13.01 -9.16
C ASN A 43 6.98 -12.67 -10.11
N GLY A 44 6.00 -11.93 -9.61
CA GLY A 44 4.80 -11.60 -10.36
C GLY A 44 3.82 -10.76 -9.54
N TYR A 45 2.66 -10.51 -10.09
CA TYR A 45 1.59 -9.74 -9.47
C TYR A 45 0.25 -10.47 -9.57
N PRO A 46 -0.72 -10.18 -8.68
CA PRO A 46 -1.99 -10.87 -8.65
C PRO A 46 -2.89 -10.47 -9.83
N VAL A 47 -3.75 -11.39 -10.23
CA VAL A 47 -4.73 -11.17 -11.31
C VAL A 47 -6.06 -10.63 -10.81
N LYS A 48 -6.34 -10.78 -9.51
CA LYS A 48 -7.54 -10.23 -8.87
C LYS A 48 -7.34 -9.96 -7.38
N ALA A 49 -8.18 -9.09 -6.84
CA ALA A 49 -8.31 -8.79 -5.41
C ALA A 49 -9.78 -8.80 -4.97
N GLU A 50 -10.01 -9.22 -3.75
CA GLU A 50 -11.29 -9.15 -3.05
C GLU A 50 -11.07 -8.94 -1.56
N GLY A 51 -12.00 -8.27 -0.89
CA GLY A 51 -11.83 -8.04 0.54
C GLY A 51 -12.81 -7.06 1.13
N THR A 52 -12.51 -6.65 2.35
CA THR A 52 -13.30 -5.70 3.12
C THR A 52 -12.40 -4.65 3.76
N GLY A 53 -12.96 -3.50 4.04
CA GLY A 53 -12.27 -2.40 4.70
C GLY A 53 -13.25 -1.33 5.13
N GLY A 54 -12.76 -0.32 5.80
CA GLY A 54 -13.63 0.75 6.26
C GLY A 54 -12.93 1.74 7.19
N ARG A 55 -13.76 2.48 7.90
CA ARG A 55 -13.38 3.47 8.90
C ARG A 55 -13.99 3.08 10.23
N ALA A 56 -13.17 2.74 11.20
CA ALA A 56 -13.59 2.35 12.55
C ALA A 56 -13.17 3.38 13.60
N VAL A 57 -11.98 3.96 13.47
CA VAL A 57 -11.37 4.87 14.45
C VAL A 57 -10.98 6.22 13.87
N ARG A 58 -10.63 6.29 12.60
CA ARG A 58 -10.26 7.53 11.90
C ARG A 58 -11.50 8.17 11.25
N THR A 59 -12.43 8.65 12.07
CA THR A 59 -13.75 9.15 11.64
C THR A 59 -13.94 10.65 11.79
N SER A 60 -12.96 11.38 12.34
CA SER A 60 -13.07 12.83 12.51
C SER A 60 -12.84 13.60 11.20
N LYS A 61 -13.10 14.89 11.24
CA LYS A 61 -12.96 15.81 10.09
C LYS A 61 -11.54 15.87 9.53
N GLU A 62 -10.54 15.66 10.40
CA GLU A 62 -9.13 15.70 10.05
C GLU A 62 -8.65 14.44 9.32
N HIS A 63 -9.44 13.39 9.34
CA HIS A 63 -9.06 12.10 8.73
C HIS A 63 -9.44 11.95 7.25
N GLY A 64 -9.83 13.06 6.58
CA GLY A 64 -10.11 13.07 5.14
C GLY A 64 -11.08 11.97 4.72
N GLU A 65 -10.75 11.27 3.64
CA GLU A 65 -11.62 10.26 3.01
C GLU A 65 -11.14 8.81 3.12
N ILE A 66 -9.85 8.58 3.49
CA ILE A 66 -9.25 7.24 3.45
C ILE A 66 -9.84 6.29 4.51
N PHE A 67 -9.72 5.02 4.26
CA PHE A 67 -10.03 3.98 5.24
C PHE A 67 -8.95 3.89 6.32
N ASP A 68 -9.24 3.25 7.44
CA ASP A 68 -8.27 2.99 8.49
C ASP A 68 -7.92 1.50 8.63
N HIS A 69 -8.54 0.65 7.82
CA HIS A 69 -8.19 -0.77 7.71
C HIS A 69 -8.60 -1.37 6.37
N HIS A 70 -7.81 -2.34 5.90
CA HIS A 70 -8.08 -3.18 4.75
C HIS A 70 -7.73 -4.63 5.09
N ILE A 71 -8.61 -5.56 4.72
CA ILE A 71 -8.41 -7.00 4.80
C ILE A 71 -8.70 -7.56 3.41
N LEU A 72 -7.71 -8.17 2.77
CA LEU A 72 -7.74 -8.51 1.37
C LEU A 72 -7.24 -9.93 1.11
N THR A 73 -7.77 -10.53 0.06
CA THR A 73 -7.21 -11.68 -0.60
C THR A 73 -6.82 -11.29 -2.02
N PHE A 74 -5.53 -11.38 -2.33
CA PHE A 74 -5.02 -11.26 -3.68
C PHE A 74 -4.78 -12.66 -4.25
N THR A 75 -5.22 -12.91 -5.47
CA THR A 75 -5.05 -14.21 -6.15
C THR A 75 -4.11 -14.06 -7.35
N TYR A 76 -3.10 -14.90 -7.42
CA TYR A 76 -2.17 -14.98 -8.55
C TYR A 76 -2.69 -15.91 -9.64
N ALA A 77 -2.10 -15.83 -10.84
CA ALA A 77 -2.50 -16.64 -11.98
C ALA A 77 -2.33 -18.16 -11.76
N ASP A 78 -1.40 -18.56 -10.91
CA ASP A 78 -1.17 -19.96 -10.52
C ASP A 78 -2.11 -20.47 -9.42
N GLY A 79 -3.06 -19.64 -8.98
CA GLY A 79 -4.01 -19.97 -7.91
C GLY A 79 -3.48 -19.76 -6.49
N SER A 80 -2.21 -19.40 -6.30
CA SER A 80 -1.73 -19.02 -4.98
C SER A 80 -2.34 -17.70 -4.52
N VAL A 81 -2.41 -17.50 -3.22
CA VAL A 81 -3.07 -16.34 -2.63
C VAL A 81 -2.19 -15.62 -1.60
N ILE A 82 -2.41 -14.32 -1.46
CA ILE A 82 -1.95 -13.53 -0.32
C ILE A 82 -3.17 -13.12 0.49
N HIS A 83 -3.12 -13.35 1.79
CA HIS A 83 -4.00 -12.71 2.76
C HIS A 83 -3.27 -11.50 3.33
N SER A 84 -3.79 -10.33 3.06
CA SER A 84 -3.18 -9.05 3.37
C SER A 84 -4.04 -8.27 4.35
N GLU A 85 -3.44 -7.80 5.42
CA GLU A 85 -4.10 -6.97 6.44
C GLU A 85 -3.26 -5.74 6.71
N CYS A 86 -3.89 -4.57 6.71
CA CYS A 86 -3.28 -3.35 7.22
C CYS A 86 -4.29 -2.52 7.99
N ARG A 87 -3.81 -1.85 9.05
CA ARG A 87 -4.68 -1.03 9.90
C ARG A 87 -3.90 0.03 10.66
N HIS A 88 -4.60 1.10 11.00
CA HIS A 88 -4.13 2.17 11.87
C HIS A 88 -5.06 2.31 13.10
N PHE A 89 -4.97 1.37 14.03
CA PHE A 89 -5.76 1.34 15.25
C PHE A 89 -4.89 1.67 16.46
N PRO A 90 -5.00 2.87 17.05
CA PRO A 90 -4.26 3.22 18.25
C PRO A 90 -4.52 2.21 19.39
N GLY A 91 -3.45 1.75 20.03
CA GLY A 91 -3.53 0.78 21.11
C GLY A 91 -3.72 -0.68 20.69
N ALA A 92 -3.92 -0.96 19.40
CA ALA A 92 -3.93 -2.34 18.90
C ALA A 92 -2.52 -2.93 18.83
N ALA A 93 -2.43 -4.27 18.80
CA ALA A 93 -1.16 -4.95 18.58
C ALA A 93 -0.52 -4.50 17.27
N ASN A 94 0.75 -4.11 17.34
CA ASN A 94 1.52 -3.69 16.19
C ASN A 94 2.33 -4.85 15.62
N ARG A 95 2.20 -5.09 14.31
CA ARG A 95 2.91 -6.14 13.58
C ARG A 95 3.15 -5.68 12.15
N VAL A 96 4.38 -5.80 11.68
CA VAL A 96 4.77 -5.55 10.28
C VAL A 96 5.67 -6.70 9.86
N ASP A 97 5.09 -7.65 9.18
CA ASP A 97 5.77 -8.89 8.77
C ASP A 97 5.04 -9.59 7.62
N GLU A 98 5.74 -10.52 6.99
CA GLU A 98 5.22 -11.47 6.00
C GLU A 98 5.50 -12.91 6.44
N THR A 99 4.55 -13.79 6.17
CA THR A 99 4.72 -15.24 6.32
C THR A 99 4.40 -15.93 4.99
N PHE A 100 5.36 -16.64 4.47
CA PHE A 100 5.20 -17.46 3.26
C PHE A 100 5.09 -18.93 3.65
N GLN A 101 4.12 -19.62 3.05
CA GLN A 101 3.92 -21.05 3.22
C GLN A 101 4.04 -21.73 1.85
N GLY A 102 5.03 -22.60 1.71
CA GLY A 102 5.29 -23.36 0.50
C GLY A 102 5.21 -24.85 0.74
N THR A 103 5.39 -25.65 -0.29
CA THR A 103 5.32 -27.13 -0.20
C THR A 103 6.42 -27.75 0.67
N LYS A 104 7.54 -27.06 0.86
CA LYS A 104 8.71 -27.60 1.59
C LYS A 104 8.88 -26.99 3.00
N GLY A 105 8.15 -25.91 3.32
CA GLY A 105 8.30 -25.23 4.60
C GLY A 105 7.69 -23.85 4.59
N LYS A 106 8.15 -23.02 5.50
CA LYS A 106 7.68 -21.65 5.66
C LYS A 106 8.82 -20.65 5.82
N ALA A 107 8.61 -19.44 5.36
CA ALA A 107 9.48 -18.31 5.63
C ALA A 107 8.73 -17.24 6.43
N TYR A 108 9.43 -16.59 7.33
CA TYR A 108 8.99 -15.43 8.09
C TYR A 108 9.95 -14.28 7.84
N LEU A 109 9.42 -13.12 7.51
CA LEU A 109 10.15 -11.88 7.32
C LEU A 109 9.53 -10.80 8.20
N SER A 110 10.34 -9.95 8.79
CA SER A 110 9.82 -8.83 9.59
C SER A 110 10.52 -7.53 9.24
N ALA A 111 9.82 -6.41 9.43
CA ALA A 111 10.36 -5.06 9.25
C ALA A 111 11.59 -4.78 10.13
N GLY A 112 11.87 -5.61 11.14
CA GLY A 112 13.09 -5.57 11.94
C GLY A 112 14.29 -6.28 11.31
N ASN A 113 14.29 -6.48 9.99
CA ASN A 113 15.34 -7.18 9.23
C ASN A 113 15.59 -8.61 9.70
N HIS A 114 14.55 -9.33 10.12
CA HIS A 114 14.64 -10.75 10.47
C HIS A 114 14.05 -11.61 9.35
N GLY A 115 14.82 -12.56 8.88
CA GLY A 115 14.39 -13.58 7.94
C GLY A 115 14.65 -14.97 8.51
N LEU A 116 13.62 -15.79 8.63
CA LEU A 116 13.71 -17.18 9.12
C LEU A 116 13.04 -18.13 8.14
N LEU A 117 13.80 -19.11 7.65
CA LEU A 117 13.29 -20.20 6.81
C LEU A 117 13.37 -21.51 7.56
N THR A 118 12.23 -22.21 7.66
CA THR A 118 12.14 -23.52 8.31
C THR A 118 11.46 -24.56 7.41
N ASP A 119 11.79 -25.82 7.57
CA ASP A 119 10.97 -26.90 7.03
C ASP A 119 9.68 -27.10 7.86
N TRP A 120 8.80 -27.98 7.40
CA TRP A 120 7.55 -28.30 8.11
C TRP A 120 7.74 -29.08 9.43
N LYS A 121 8.95 -29.60 9.68
CA LYS A 121 9.31 -30.25 10.95
C LYS A 121 9.84 -29.24 11.98
N GLY A 122 10.03 -27.97 11.57
CA GLY A 122 10.57 -26.91 12.40
C GLY A 122 12.10 -26.82 12.38
N ASN A 123 12.79 -27.60 11.54
CA ASN A 123 14.23 -27.47 11.37
C ASN A 123 14.53 -26.13 10.68
N VAL A 124 15.48 -25.38 11.24
CA VAL A 124 15.95 -24.12 10.65
C VAL A 124 16.81 -24.43 9.44
N ILE A 125 16.42 -23.87 8.28
CA ILE A 125 17.17 -23.95 7.02
C ILE A 125 18.04 -22.71 6.86
N TYR A 126 17.52 -21.54 7.23
CA TYR A 126 18.20 -20.27 7.18
C TYR A 126 17.68 -19.34 8.27
N ASP A 127 18.59 -18.70 8.96
CA ASP A 127 18.31 -17.64 9.94
C ASP A 127 19.21 -16.44 9.65
N HIS A 128 18.57 -15.31 9.36
CA HIS A 128 19.30 -14.10 8.98
C HIS A 128 19.86 -13.38 10.19
N ASP A 129 21.19 -13.20 10.22
CA ASP A 129 21.85 -12.45 11.30
C ASP A 129 21.54 -10.95 11.20
N ARG A 130 20.81 -10.45 12.19
CA ARG A 130 20.42 -9.04 12.31
C ARG A 130 21.56 -8.11 12.77
N LYS A 131 22.54 -8.65 13.46
CA LYS A 131 23.51 -7.84 14.24
C LYS A 131 24.51 -7.12 13.36
N ASN A 132 24.82 -7.66 12.19
CA ASN A 132 25.86 -7.17 11.31
C ASN A 132 25.32 -6.66 9.96
N GLN A 133 24.05 -6.32 9.89
CA GLN A 133 23.45 -5.85 8.64
C GLN A 133 23.76 -4.36 8.41
N PRO A 134 24.11 -3.97 7.19
CA PRO A 134 24.21 -2.56 6.83
C PRO A 134 22.86 -1.88 6.97
N ASN A 135 22.86 -0.57 7.16
CA ASN A 135 21.65 0.22 7.07
C ASN A 135 21.10 0.13 5.63
N PRO A 136 19.87 -0.36 5.42
CA PRO A 136 19.34 -0.57 4.08
C PRO A 136 19.24 0.72 3.26
N TYR A 137 18.95 1.85 3.87
CA TYR A 137 18.90 3.15 3.20
C TYR A 137 20.30 3.59 2.70
N GLN A 138 21.34 3.30 3.46
CA GLN A 138 22.71 3.58 3.01
C GLN A 138 23.14 2.59 1.94
N GLN A 139 22.80 1.32 2.12
CA GLN A 139 23.17 0.26 1.18
C GLN A 139 22.59 0.49 -0.22
N GLU A 140 21.33 0.88 -0.33
CA GLU A 140 20.72 1.17 -1.64
C GLU A 140 21.44 2.30 -2.38
N HIS A 141 21.83 3.36 -1.66
CA HIS A 141 22.59 4.46 -2.24
C HIS A 141 23.99 4.05 -2.65
N ASP A 142 24.67 3.25 -1.83
CA ASP A 142 26.02 2.77 -2.12
C ASP A 142 26.03 1.88 -3.37
N GLU A 143 25.04 0.99 -3.51
CA GLU A 143 24.92 0.11 -4.67
C GLU A 143 24.55 0.89 -5.94
N LEU A 144 23.62 1.83 -5.85
CA LEU A 144 23.25 2.69 -6.97
C LEU A 144 24.45 3.50 -7.43
N TRP A 145 25.15 4.13 -6.49
CA TRP A 145 26.34 4.94 -6.80
C TRP A 145 27.45 4.10 -7.43
N ALA A 146 27.73 2.94 -6.88
CA ALA A 146 28.72 2.03 -7.43
C ALA A 146 28.39 1.59 -8.87
N ALA A 147 27.12 1.35 -9.17
CA ALA A 147 26.67 1.00 -10.52
C ALA A 147 26.83 2.18 -11.49
N LEU A 148 26.44 3.39 -11.07
CA LEU A 148 26.57 4.61 -11.89
C LEU A 148 28.03 4.91 -12.24
N VAL A 149 28.94 4.80 -11.26
CA VAL A 149 30.39 5.04 -11.48
C VAL A 149 30.98 4.04 -12.48
N LYS A 150 30.47 2.80 -12.48
CA LYS A 150 30.90 1.76 -13.43
C LYS A 150 30.19 1.83 -14.78
N GLY A 151 29.16 2.68 -14.93
CA GLY A 151 28.32 2.71 -16.14
C GLY A 151 27.41 1.49 -16.27
N GLU A 152 27.08 0.82 -15.16
CA GLU A 152 26.18 -0.35 -15.11
C GLU A 152 24.74 0.10 -14.91
N TYR A 153 23.86 -0.24 -15.84
CA TYR A 153 22.41 0.04 -15.76
C TYR A 153 21.67 -1.23 -15.31
N LYS A 154 21.86 -1.66 -14.06
CA LYS A 154 21.33 -2.92 -13.54
C LYS A 154 20.04 -2.80 -12.71
N PHE A 155 19.69 -1.59 -12.31
CA PHE A 155 18.48 -1.33 -11.52
C PHE A 155 17.33 -0.95 -12.46
N ALA A 156 16.35 -1.83 -12.62
CA ALA A 156 15.20 -1.65 -13.48
C ALA A 156 13.90 -1.72 -12.65
N ASP A 157 13.86 -1.02 -11.51
CA ASP A 157 12.83 -1.19 -10.49
C ASP A 157 11.52 -0.47 -10.83
N ALA A 158 11.51 0.43 -11.82
CA ALA A 158 10.33 1.23 -12.16
C ALA A 158 9.11 0.38 -12.51
N GLU A 159 9.28 -0.71 -13.26
CA GLU A 159 8.19 -1.60 -13.63
C GLU A 159 7.67 -2.39 -12.42
N ASN A 160 8.55 -2.89 -11.56
CA ASN A 160 8.17 -3.61 -10.36
C ASN A 160 7.46 -2.69 -9.36
N ALA A 161 7.99 -1.49 -9.14
CA ALA A 161 7.36 -0.49 -8.28
C ALA A 161 5.96 -0.10 -8.80
N ALA A 162 5.82 0.11 -10.11
CA ALA A 162 4.52 0.41 -10.72
C ALA A 162 3.52 -0.73 -10.54
N LYS A 163 3.95 -1.99 -10.71
CA LYS A 163 3.09 -3.18 -10.53
C LYS A 163 2.70 -3.38 -9.06
N SER A 164 3.60 -3.20 -8.12
CA SER A 164 3.30 -3.30 -6.70
C SER A 164 2.38 -2.18 -6.24
N THR A 165 2.57 -0.95 -6.72
CA THR A 165 1.66 0.17 -6.50
C THR A 165 0.28 -0.14 -7.07
N MET A 166 0.19 -0.65 -8.31
CA MET A 166 -1.08 -1.03 -8.92
C MET A 166 -1.76 -2.18 -8.18
N THR A 167 -1.01 -3.13 -7.62
CA THR A 167 -1.56 -4.18 -6.73
C THR A 167 -2.25 -3.56 -5.52
N ALA A 168 -1.61 -2.60 -4.86
CA ALA A 168 -2.18 -1.89 -3.71
C ALA A 168 -3.42 -1.08 -4.11
N ILE A 169 -3.41 -0.41 -5.26
CA ILE A 169 -4.57 0.32 -5.81
C ILE A 169 -5.73 -0.63 -6.11
N MET A 170 -5.47 -1.79 -6.74
CA MET A 170 -6.49 -2.82 -6.96
C MET A 170 -7.11 -3.30 -5.64
N GLY A 171 -6.31 -3.48 -4.60
CA GLY A 171 -6.77 -3.79 -3.24
C GLY A 171 -7.67 -2.69 -2.66
N ARG A 172 -7.28 -1.42 -2.81
CA ARG A 172 -8.12 -0.28 -2.43
C ARG A 172 -9.44 -0.29 -3.19
N TYR A 173 -9.42 -0.53 -4.50
CA TYR A 173 -10.65 -0.60 -5.29
C TYR A 173 -11.56 -1.73 -4.81
N ALA A 174 -11.01 -2.90 -4.49
CA ALA A 174 -11.78 -4.02 -3.97
C ALA A 174 -12.48 -3.67 -2.64
N THR A 175 -11.76 -3.08 -1.69
CA THR A 175 -12.33 -2.70 -0.39
C THR A 175 -13.29 -1.52 -0.48
N TYR A 176 -13.02 -0.51 -1.30
CA TYR A 176 -13.86 0.67 -1.47
C TYR A 176 -15.18 0.34 -2.17
N SER A 177 -15.14 -0.52 -3.18
CA SER A 177 -16.34 -0.96 -3.89
C SER A 177 -17.08 -2.10 -3.22
N GLY A 178 -16.38 -2.92 -2.41
CA GLY A 178 -16.88 -4.18 -1.89
C GLY A 178 -17.07 -5.26 -2.97
N LYS A 179 -16.33 -5.16 -4.08
CA LYS A 179 -16.40 -6.06 -5.23
C LYS A 179 -15.10 -6.77 -5.47
N VAL A 180 -15.15 -7.87 -6.20
CA VAL A 180 -13.96 -8.48 -6.80
C VAL A 180 -13.46 -7.53 -7.89
N MET A 181 -12.18 -7.21 -7.86
CA MET A 181 -11.50 -6.38 -8.85
C MET A 181 -10.45 -7.20 -9.58
N THR A 182 -10.45 -7.18 -10.88
CA THR A 182 -9.40 -7.80 -11.68
C THR A 182 -8.28 -6.80 -11.96
N TRP A 183 -7.09 -7.32 -12.26
CA TRP A 183 -5.94 -6.49 -12.66
C TRP A 183 -6.27 -5.62 -13.87
N GLU A 184 -6.87 -6.23 -14.89
CA GLU A 184 -7.18 -5.55 -16.14
C GLU A 184 -8.21 -4.43 -15.95
N GLU A 185 -9.30 -4.68 -15.22
CA GLU A 185 -10.30 -3.64 -14.89
C GLU A 185 -9.66 -2.50 -14.10
N SER A 186 -8.81 -2.84 -13.13
CA SER A 186 -8.14 -1.84 -12.29
C SER A 186 -7.16 -0.98 -13.09
N LEU A 187 -6.39 -1.59 -14.00
CA LEU A 187 -5.42 -0.89 -14.84
C LEU A 187 -6.12 0.02 -15.86
N ASN A 188 -7.28 -0.37 -16.39
CA ASN A 188 -8.07 0.38 -17.37
C ASN A 188 -9.10 1.31 -16.72
N GLY A 189 -9.14 1.39 -15.39
CA GLY A 189 -10.01 2.30 -14.66
C GLY A 189 -9.79 3.76 -15.06
N LYS A 190 -10.89 4.52 -15.17
CA LYS A 190 -10.86 5.93 -15.64
C LYS A 190 -11.11 6.93 -14.50
N VAL A 191 -11.04 6.49 -13.27
CA VAL A 191 -11.22 7.40 -12.12
C VAL A 191 -10.03 8.34 -12.05
N ASP A 192 -10.30 9.61 -12.27
CA ASP A 192 -9.34 10.69 -12.14
C ASP A 192 -9.57 11.43 -10.82
N LEU A 193 -8.65 11.24 -9.88
CA LEU A 193 -8.66 11.86 -8.57
C LEU A 193 -7.90 13.20 -8.54
N PHE A 194 -7.11 13.50 -9.57
CA PHE A 194 -6.27 14.68 -9.61
C PHE A 194 -7.11 15.96 -9.75
N PRO A 195 -6.72 17.07 -9.12
CA PRO A 195 -7.32 18.36 -9.36
C PRO A 195 -7.18 18.78 -10.83
N ASP A 196 -8.19 19.42 -11.38
CA ASP A 196 -8.14 19.92 -12.77
C ASP A 196 -7.09 21.04 -12.95
N THR A 197 -6.78 21.75 -11.87
CA THR A 197 -5.76 22.80 -11.83
C THR A 197 -4.91 22.65 -10.58
N LEU A 198 -3.59 22.65 -10.74
CA LEU A 198 -2.62 22.64 -9.64
C LEU A 198 -2.22 24.08 -9.29
N ALA A 199 -3.01 24.72 -8.45
CA ALA A 199 -2.73 26.03 -7.90
C ALA A 199 -3.22 26.11 -6.45
N TRP A 200 -2.58 26.91 -5.62
CA TRP A 200 -2.90 27.01 -4.19
C TRP A 200 -4.31 27.52 -3.90
N ASP A 201 -4.89 28.27 -4.81
CA ASP A 201 -6.25 28.81 -4.77
C ASP A 201 -7.26 27.97 -5.58
N ALA A 202 -6.81 26.91 -6.26
CA ALA A 202 -7.70 25.98 -6.95
C ALA A 202 -8.43 25.06 -5.98
N ALA A 203 -9.62 24.62 -6.37
CA ALA A 203 -10.39 23.64 -5.59
C ALA A 203 -9.97 22.21 -5.97
N PRO A 204 -9.61 21.35 -5.00
CA PRO A 204 -9.53 19.91 -5.22
C PRO A 204 -10.88 19.31 -5.64
N LYS A 205 -10.89 18.15 -6.31
CA LYS A 205 -12.14 17.48 -6.69
C LYS A 205 -12.97 17.03 -5.50
N LEU A 206 -12.30 16.63 -4.42
CA LEU A 206 -12.97 16.27 -3.17
C LEU A 206 -13.05 17.47 -2.24
N LEU A 207 -14.27 17.85 -1.88
CA LEU A 207 -14.54 18.93 -0.95
C LEU A 207 -15.29 18.41 0.28
N PRO A 208 -15.12 19.04 1.46
CA PRO A 208 -15.90 18.67 2.64
C PRO A 208 -17.37 19.11 2.48
N ASN A 209 -18.26 18.43 3.18
CA ASN A 209 -19.66 18.86 3.33
C ASN A 209 -19.79 20.08 4.26
N ALA A 210 -21.00 20.58 4.45
CA ALA A 210 -21.27 21.76 5.31
C ALA A 210 -20.82 21.58 6.76
N ASP A 211 -20.76 20.34 7.25
CA ASP A 211 -20.29 20.01 8.60
C ASP A 211 -18.77 19.84 8.66
N GLY A 212 -18.06 19.93 7.53
CA GLY A 212 -16.61 19.81 7.40
C GLY A 212 -16.10 18.36 7.29
N PHE A 213 -16.97 17.38 7.06
CA PHE A 213 -16.58 15.99 6.81
C PHE A 213 -16.43 15.72 5.31
N TYR A 214 -15.42 14.92 4.97
CA TYR A 214 -15.22 14.49 3.59
C TYR A 214 -16.08 13.26 3.27
N PRO A 215 -16.73 13.24 2.10
CA PRO A 215 -17.30 12.02 1.57
C PRO A 215 -16.24 10.92 1.47
N HIS A 216 -16.58 9.72 1.86
CA HIS A 216 -15.69 8.56 1.81
C HIS A 216 -16.38 7.38 1.14
N ALA A 217 -15.61 6.39 0.75
CA ALA A 217 -16.14 5.21 0.09
C ALA A 217 -17.11 4.43 1.00
N ILE A 218 -18.15 3.88 0.39
CA ILE A 218 -19.11 3.00 1.03
C ILE A 218 -19.13 1.69 0.24
N PRO A 219 -18.61 0.58 0.80
CA PRO A 219 -18.62 -0.71 0.14
C PRO A 219 -20.03 -1.12 -0.31
N GLY A 220 -20.13 -1.66 -1.51
CA GLY A 220 -21.39 -2.00 -2.14
C GLY A 220 -22.09 -0.83 -2.87
N LYS A 221 -21.66 0.42 -2.67
CA LYS A 221 -22.26 1.61 -3.30
C LYS A 221 -21.26 2.41 -4.14
N THR A 222 -20.01 2.54 -3.67
CA THR A 222 -19.01 3.36 -4.34
C THR A 222 -18.52 2.72 -5.64
N LYS A 223 -18.53 3.50 -6.72
CA LYS A 223 -17.88 3.13 -7.98
C LYS A 223 -16.42 3.57 -7.92
N VAL A 224 -15.51 2.69 -8.32
CA VAL A 224 -14.05 2.91 -8.26
C VAL A 224 -13.35 2.83 -9.61
N ILE A 225 -14.09 2.44 -10.65
CA ILE A 225 -13.66 2.36 -12.05
C ILE A 225 -14.79 2.78 -12.98
#